data_f5ff046d7ef2e1d26097b40a9c782919
#
_entry.id   f5ff046d7ef2e1d26097b40a9c782919
#
_cell.length_a   1.000
_cell.length_b   1.000
_cell.length_c   1.000
_cell.angle_alpha   90.00
_cell.angle_beta   90.00
_cell.angle_gamma   90.00
#
_symmetry.space_group_name_H-M   'P 1'
#
loop_
_entity.id
_entity.type
_entity.pdbx_description
1 polymer ?
#
loop_
_entity_poly.entity_id
_entity_poly.type
_entity_poly.pdbx_seq_one_letter_code
_entity_poly.pdbx_strand_id
1 'polypeptide(L)'
;MQNAELNSEIRIPNFEIEKMVFKTLRKKLVAWLGPWLAYWTIKILSRTMQFEVINPEIPRSFWEKETPAIGVFWHGRLLMTPIAYKGKKLSFLVSPHRDGQIVGKALQRFGFHAILGSTTRRGFSAFKRMVKAQKNGSDIAITPDGPRGPRYRVQIGVIELAKLTGRPMVPLTFSASKRKVLKTWDHFLLPYPFSKGVFIWGEPIYVDQNGDSAHLEERRTVLESRLNELTERADHYFKSKFQNPNFK
;
A
#
# COMPACT_ATOMS: atom_id res chain seq x y z
N MET A 1 57.16 40.06 6.48
CA MET A 1 56.78 39.18 5.35
C MET A 1 56.13 37.92 5.97
N GLN A 2 54.82 37.93 6.15
CA GLN A 2 53.98 36.75 6.49
C GLN A 2 52.58 37.25 6.85
N ASN A 3 51.71 37.40 5.87
CA ASN A 3 50.24 37.49 6.02
C ASN A 3 49.61 37.79 4.63
N ALA A 4 49.80 36.87 3.70
CA ALA A 4 49.20 36.99 2.36
C ALA A 4 48.89 35.62 1.77
N GLU A 5 48.27 34.71 2.53
CA GLU A 5 47.77 33.44 1.99
C GLU A 5 46.68 32.89 2.91
N LEU A 6 45.50 33.52 2.93
CA LEU A 6 44.27 32.86 3.45
C LEU A 6 43.03 33.58 2.92
N ASN A 7 42.84 33.61 1.61
CA ASN A 7 41.56 33.89 1.03
C ASN A 7 41.45 33.22 -0.34
N SER A 8 41.55 31.90 -0.37
CA SER A 8 41.00 31.13 -1.48
C SER A 8 39.51 31.04 -1.27
N GLU A 9 38.80 32.09 -1.60
CA GLU A 9 37.33 32.04 -1.75
C GLU A 9 37.00 30.90 -2.70
N ILE A 10 36.33 29.85 -2.17
CA ILE A 10 35.75 28.78 -2.95
C ILE A 10 34.65 29.42 -3.78
N ARG A 11 34.96 29.97 -4.96
CA ARG A 11 33.98 30.42 -5.96
C ARG A 11 33.27 29.21 -6.51
N ILE A 12 32.14 28.86 -5.89
CA ILE A 12 31.20 27.90 -6.50
C ILE A 12 30.71 28.56 -7.79
N PRO A 13 30.89 27.95 -8.98
CA PRO A 13 30.42 28.53 -10.23
C PRO A 13 28.91 28.78 -10.15
N ASN A 14 28.46 29.95 -10.60
CA ASN A 14 27.02 30.34 -10.62
C ASN A 14 26.12 29.24 -11.21
N PHE A 15 26.59 28.54 -12.22
CA PHE A 15 25.92 27.39 -12.84
C PHE A 15 25.63 26.21 -11.88
N GLU A 16 26.52 25.92 -10.94
CA GLU A 16 26.29 24.88 -9.93
C GLU A 16 25.26 25.32 -8.89
N ILE A 17 25.26 26.61 -8.53
CA ILE A 17 24.26 27.20 -7.63
C ILE A 17 22.88 27.15 -8.30
N GLU A 18 22.76 27.54 -9.55
CA GLU A 18 21.50 27.50 -10.31
C GLU A 18 20.95 26.08 -10.43
N LYS A 19 21.79 25.11 -10.78
CA LYS A 19 21.38 23.68 -10.81
C LYS A 19 20.89 23.20 -9.46
N MET A 20 21.55 23.57 -8.38
CA MET A 20 21.19 23.16 -7.02
C MET A 20 19.86 23.82 -6.60
N VAL A 21 19.65 25.09 -6.91
CA VAL A 21 18.41 25.82 -6.65
C VAL A 21 17.27 25.18 -7.46
N PHE A 22 17.45 24.95 -8.75
CA PHE A 22 16.47 24.31 -9.62
C PHE A 22 16.09 22.91 -9.15
N LYS A 23 17.08 22.09 -8.78
CA LYS A 23 16.87 20.76 -8.22
C LYS A 23 16.06 20.80 -6.90
N THR A 24 16.32 21.80 -6.07
CA THR A 24 15.63 22.02 -4.80
C THR A 24 14.19 22.48 -5.02
N LEU A 25 13.97 23.44 -5.92
CA LEU A 25 12.63 23.92 -6.31
C LEU A 25 11.78 22.78 -6.90
N ARG A 26 12.35 22.00 -7.84
CA ARG A 26 11.69 20.83 -8.40
C ARG A 26 11.31 19.80 -7.33
N LYS A 27 12.21 19.55 -6.35
CA LYS A 27 11.89 18.65 -5.23
C LYS A 27 10.73 19.19 -4.39
N LYS A 28 10.71 20.49 -4.07
CA LYS A 28 9.62 21.13 -3.32
C LYS A 28 8.31 21.07 -4.10
N LEU A 29 8.33 21.39 -5.38
CA LEU A 29 7.16 21.33 -6.25
C LEU A 29 6.55 19.92 -6.33
N VAL A 30 7.37 18.89 -6.55
CA VAL A 30 6.90 17.49 -6.57
C VAL A 30 6.35 17.08 -5.21
N ALA A 31 6.95 17.50 -4.10
CA ALA A 31 6.44 17.19 -2.76
C ALA A 31 5.09 17.88 -2.46
N TRP A 32 4.81 19.02 -3.08
CA TRP A 32 3.56 19.77 -2.93
C TRP A 32 2.47 19.29 -3.90
N LEU A 33 2.78 19.15 -5.20
CA LEU A 33 1.82 18.72 -6.23
C LEU A 33 1.58 17.21 -6.23
N GLY A 34 2.59 16.40 -5.91
CA GLY A 34 2.52 14.94 -5.99
C GLY A 34 1.34 14.33 -5.26
N PRO A 35 1.05 14.72 -4.00
CA PRO A 35 -0.11 14.22 -3.26
C PRO A 35 -1.46 14.56 -3.90
N TRP A 36 -1.57 15.75 -4.50
CA TRP A 36 -2.77 16.18 -5.23
C TRP A 36 -2.95 15.39 -6.52
N LEU A 37 -1.87 15.23 -7.26
CA LEU A 37 -1.88 14.45 -8.50
C LEU A 37 -2.27 12.99 -8.23
N ALA A 38 -1.67 12.36 -7.23
CA ALA A 38 -2.02 10.99 -6.84
C ALA A 38 -3.49 10.87 -6.41
N TYR A 39 -3.98 11.78 -5.56
CA TYR A 39 -5.38 11.80 -5.15
C TYR A 39 -6.34 11.93 -6.34
N TRP A 40 -6.12 12.92 -7.22
CA TRP A 40 -6.98 13.16 -8.37
C TRP A 40 -6.91 12.04 -9.41
N THR A 41 -5.73 11.43 -9.60
CA THR A 41 -5.59 10.24 -10.46
C THR A 41 -6.50 9.13 -9.98
N ILE A 42 -6.46 8.77 -8.68
CA ILE A 42 -7.34 7.75 -8.11
C ILE A 42 -8.81 8.15 -8.25
N LYS A 43 -9.17 9.40 -7.98
CA LYS A 43 -10.56 9.92 -8.11
C LYS A 43 -11.06 9.87 -9.55
N ILE A 44 -10.27 10.27 -10.53
CA ILE A 44 -10.66 10.24 -11.95
C ILE A 44 -10.83 8.78 -12.39
N LEU A 45 -9.86 7.91 -12.08
CA LEU A 45 -9.97 6.49 -12.38
C LEU A 45 -11.22 5.87 -11.73
N SER A 46 -11.48 6.19 -10.45
CA SER A 46 -12.65 5.65 -9.74
C SER A 46 -13.98 6.09 -10.33
N ARG A 47 -14.05 7.24 -10.99
CA ARG A 47 -15.27 7.76 -11.64
C ARG A 47 -15.44 7.29 -13.08
N THR A 48 -14.35 6.98 -13.76
CA THR A 48 -14.37 6.54 -15.16
C THR A 48 -14.41 5.02 -15.31
N MET A 49 -14.16 4.28 -14.24
CA MET A 49 -14.15 2.82 -14.25
C MET A 49 -15.42 2.25 -13.63
N GLN A 50 -15.80 1.07 -14.10
CA GLN A 50 -16.86 0.25 -13.47
C GLN A 50 -16.20 -0.84 -12.63
N PHE A 51 -16.65 -1.01 -11.38
CA PHE A 51 -16.06 -1.97 -10.45
C PHE A 51 -17.00 -3.12 -10.15
N GLU A 52 -16.45 -4.32 -10.20
CA GLU A 52 -17.05 -5.52 -9.64
C GLU A 52 -16.32 -5.85 -8.32
N VAL A 53 -17.06 -6.30 -7.32
CA VAL A 53 -16.49 -6.72 -6.03
C VAL A 53 -16.92 -8.15 -5.76
N ILE A 54 -15.95 -9.02 -5.60
CA ILE A 54 -16.15 -10.42 -5.26
C ILE A 54 -15.94 -10.60 -3.76
N ASN A 55 -16.86 -11.34 -3.13
CA ASN A 55 -16.95 -11.59 -1.69
C ASN A 55 -17.04 -10.30 -0.86
N PRO A 56 -17.92 -9.34 -1.21
CA PRO A 56 -18.07 -8.06 -0.49
C PRO A 56 -18.58 -8.24 0.95
N GLU A 57 -19.21 -9.36 1.26
CA GLU A 57 -19.72 -9.72 2.59
C GLU A 57 -18.58 -9.90 3.61
N ILE A 58 -17.39 -10.34 3.16
CA ILE A 58 -16.25 -10.56 4.04
C ILE A 58 -15.84 -9.26 4.75
N PRO A 59 -15.39 -8.19 4.05
CA PRO A 59 -15.02 -6.97 4.73
C PRO A 59 -16.21 -6.27 5.38
N ARG A 60 -17.43 -6.39 4.80
CA ARG A 60 -18.64 -5.80 5.35
C ARG A 60 -18.94 -6.32 6.75
N SER A 61 -18.76 -7.63 6.99
CA SER A 61 -19.00 -8.24 8.30
C SER A 61 -18.13 -7.64 9.42
N PHE A 62 -16.90 -7.18 9.10
CA PHE A 62 -16.04 -6.50 10.05
C PHE A 62 -16.44 -5.04 10.25
N TRP A 63 -16.78 -4.35 9.17
CA TRP A 63 -17.16 -2.93 9.22
C TRP A 63 -18.49 -2.70 9.96
N GLU A 64 -19.47 -3.57 9.75
CA GLU A 64 -20.78 -3.51 10.43
C GLU A 64 -20.66 -3.80 11.93
N LYS A 65 -19.81 -4.75 12.30
CA LYS A 65 -19.54 -5.08 13.71
C LYS A 65 -18.52 -4.16 14.37
N GLU A 66 -17.99 -3.18 13.64
CA GLU A 66 -16.90 -2.29 14.08
C GLU A 66 -15.69 -3.06 14.65
N THR A 67 -15.44 -4.26 14.12
CA THR A 67 -14.34 -5.12 14.52
C THR A 67 -13.14 -4.85 13.63
N PRO A 68 -12.04 -4.26 14.14
CA PRO A 68 -10.88 -3.95 13.33
C PRO A 68 -10.24 -5.19 12.70
N ALA A 69 -9.81 -5.07 11.45
CA ALA A 69 -9.09 -6.10 10.72
C ALA A 69 -7.79 -5.54 10.09
N ILE A 70 -6.96 -6.42 9.57
CA ILE A 70 -5.73 -6.08 8.85
C ILE A 70 -5.97 -6.39 7.37
N GLY A 71 -6.25 -5.38 6.55
CA GLY A 71 -6.33 -5.52 5.10
C GLY A 71 -4.93 -5.72 4.51
N VAL A 72 -4.73 -6.78 3.75
CA VAL A 72 -3.43 -7.17 3.21
C VAL A 72 -3.51 -7.33 1.70
N PHE A 73 -2.61 -6.68 0.97
CA PHE A 73 -2.56 -6.74 -0.50
C PHE A 73 -1.14 -6.46 -1.01
N TRP A 74 -0.81 -6.97 -2.19
CA TRP A 74 0.52 -6.75 -2.78
C TRP A 74 0.77 -5.28 -3.12
N HIS A 75 2.02 -4.82 -2.95
CA HIS A 75 2.43 -3.43 -3.23
C HIS A 75 2.09 -3.02 -4.67
N GLY A 76 2.30 -3.89 -5.64
CA GLY A 76 1.95 -3.64 -7.04
C GLY A 76 0.45 -3.46 -7.31
N ARG A 77 -0.45 -3.72 -6.35
CA ARG A 77 -1.92 -3.62 -6.48
C ARG A 77 -2.52 -2.45 -5.72
N LEU A 78 -1.69 -1.64 -5.05
CA LEU A 78 -2.17 -0.67 -4.05
C LEU A 78 -2.95 0.53 -4.63
N LEU A 79 -2.79 0.88 -5.92
CA LEU A 79 -3.30 2.14 -6.47
C LEU A 79 -4.81 2.35 -6.23
N MET A 80 -5.61 1.31 -6.46
CA MET A 80 -7.08 1.41 -6.36
C MET A 80 -7.64 0.90 -5.02
N THR A 81 -6.80 0.37 -4.11
CA THR A 81 -7.26 -0.15 -2.82
C THR A 81 -7.98 0.88 -1.94
N PRO A 82 -7.66 2.20 -1.99
CA PRO A 82 -8.43 3.19 -1.25
C PRO A 82 -9.93 3.24 -1.59
N ILE A 83 -10.29 2.80 -2.81
CA ILE A 83 -11.68 2.77 -3.28
C ILE A 83 -12.45 1.56 -2.75
N ALA A 84 -11.75 0.46 -2.44
CA ALA A 84 -12.35 -0.77 -1.92
C ALA A 84 -12.81 -0.64 -0.47
N TYR A 85 -12.24 0.28 0.30
CA TYR A 85 -12.55 0.43 1.71
C TYR A 85 -13.83 1.24 1.94
N LYS A 86 -14.71 0.72 2.79
CA LYS A 86 -16.01 1.34 3.16
C LYS A 86 -16.22 1.42 4.68
N GLY A 87 -15.20 1.06 5.46
CA GLY A 87 -15.24 1.17 6.92
C GLY A 87 -15.07 2.62 7.43
N LYS A 88 -15.04 2.79 8.74
CA LYS A 88 -15.02 4.11 9.41
C LYS A 88 -13.61 4.68 9.59
N LYS A 89 -12.65 3.84 9.97
CA LYS A 89 -11.29 4.28 10.30
C LYS A 89 -10.27 3.34 9.69
N LEU A 90 -9.38 3.86 8.85
CA LEU A 90 -8.32 3.11 8.23
C LEU A 90 -6.97 3.80 8.42
N SER A 91 -5.98 3.04 8.83
CA SER A 91 -4.58 3.49 8.93
C SER A 91 -3.70 2.71 7.95
N PHE A 92 -2.92 3.42 7.14
CA PHE A 92 -1.97 2.83 6.20
C PHE A 92 -0.55 2.93 6.76
N LEU A 93 0.19 1.82 6.67
CA LEU A 93 1.64 1.86 6.87
C LEU A 93 2.30 2.41 5.61
N VAL A 94 3.02 3.52 5.73
CA VAL A 94 3.70 4.19 4.63
C VAL A 94 5.17 4.42 4.95
N SER A 95 6.02 4.34 3.93
CA SER A 95 7.45 4.60 4.08
C SER A 95 7.72 6.04 4.52
N PRO A 96 8.71 6.30 5.41
CA PRO A 96 9.12 7.65 5.78
C PRO A 96 9.88 8.38 4.66
N HIS A 97 10.26 7.67 3.59
CA HIS A 97 10.90 8.28 2.43
C HIS A 97 9.92 9.16 1.65
N ARG A 98 10.46 10.03 0.81
CA ARG A 98 9.70 11.05 0.08
C ARG A 98 8.48 10.50 -0.66
N ASP A 99 8.65 9.40 -1.39
CA ASP A 99 7.56 8.81 -2.17
C ASP A 99 6.45 8.27 -1.26
N GLY A 100 6.80 7.62 -0.14
CA GLY A 100 5.85 7.21 0.88
C GLY A 100 5.12 8.40 1.51
N GLN A 101 5.80 9.54 1.73
CA GLN A 101 5.14 10.75 2.23
C GLN A 101 4.14 11.33 1.23
N ILE A 102 4.44 11.29 -0.07
CA ILE A 102 3.50 11.71 -1.13
C ILE A 102 2.24 10.83 -1.09
N VAL A 103 2.42 9.51 -1.05
CA VAL A 103 1.31 8.55 -0.95
C VAL A 103 0.54 8.77 0.36
N GLY A 104 1.21 8.91 1.49
CA GLY A 104 0.58 9.16 2.79
C GLY A 104 -0.31 10.41 2.79
N LYS A 105 0.19 11.52 2.22
CA LYS A 105 -0.58 12.77 2.08
C LYS A 105 -1.76 12.61 1.10
N ALA A 106 -1.62 11.81 0.05
CA ALA A 106 -2.73 11.50 -0.86
C ALA A 106 -3.82 10.68 -0.14
N LEU A 107 -3.44 9.66 0.64
CA LEU A 107 -4.35 8.84 1.42
C LEU A 107 -5.09 9.64 2.52
N GLN A 108 -4.41 10.61 3.15
CA GLN A 108 -5.05 11.53 4.10
C GLN A 108 -6.19 12.33 3.47
N ARG A 109 -6.14 12.66 2.16
CA ARG A 109 -7.24 13.31 1.44
C ARG A 109 -8.45 12.41 1.20
N PHE A 110 -8.28 11.09 1.32
CA PHE A 110 -9.38 10.13 1.39
C PHE A 110 -9.96 9.96 2.80
N GLY A 111 -9.43 10.68 3.79
CA GLY A 111 -9.83 10.54 5.20
C GLY A 111 -9.09 9.43 5.95
N PHE A 112 -8.05 8.86 5.38
CA PHE A 112 -7.28 7.79 6.01
C PHE A 112 -6.09 8.32 6.81
N HIS A 113 -5.63 7.55 7.79
CA HIS A 113 -4.49 7.89 8.61
C HIS A 113 -3.20 7.24 8.08
N ALA A 114 -2.12 8.03 7.99
CA ALA A 114 -0.81 7.52 7.60
C ALA A 114 0.04 7.24 8.85
N ILE A 115 0.49 5.99 9.01
CA ILE A 115 1.48 5.58 10.00
C ILE A 115 2.83 5.51 9.30
N LEU A 116 3.72 6.45 9.60
CA LEU A 116 5.06 6.46 9.02
C LEU A 116 5.92 5.37 9.67
N GLY A 117 6.50 4.49 8.86
CA GLY A 117 7.37 3.43 9.32
C GLY A 117 8.20 2.79 8.23
N SER A 118 9.22 2.04 8.65
CA SER A 118 10.04 1.22 7.76
C SER A 118 10.36 -0.10 8.44
N THR A 119 10.78 -1.08 7.66
CA THR A 119 11.24 -2.40 8.12
C THR A 119 12.60 -2.39 8.85
N THR A 120 13.22 -1.20 9.05
CA THR A 120 14.49 -1.00 9.76
C THR A 120 14.28 -0.64 11.24
N ARG A 121 15.32 -0.12 11.93
CA ARG A 121 15.30 0.28 13.36
C ARG A 121 14.08 1.13 13.78
N ARG A 122 13.42 1.85 12.85
CA ARG A 122 12.18 2.59 13.09
C ARG A 122 10.91 1.73 12.92
N GLY A 123 11.04 0.47 12.48
CA GLY A 123 9.93 -0.47 12.31
C GLY A 123 9.19 -0.75 13.62
N PHE A 124 9.92 -0.88 14.74
CA PHE A 124 9.32 -1.12 16.05
C PHE A 124 8.39 0.00 16.51
N SER A 125 8.73 1.27 16.25
CA SER A 125 7.86 2.40 16.60
C SER A 125 6.59 2.45 15.73
N ALA A 126 6.70 2.10 14.46
CA ALA A 126 5.56 2.00 13.57
C ALA A 126 4.66 0.82 13.95
N PHE A 127 5.25 -0.31 14.31
CA PHE A 127 4.54 -1.48 14.82
C PHE A 127 3.71 -1.15 16.06
N LYS A 128 4.30 -0.49 17.08
CA LYS A 128 3.56 -0.01 18.24
C LYS A 128 2.40 0.92 17.87
N ARG A 129 2.59 1.80 16.89
CA ARG A 129 1.53 2.70 16.42
C ARG A 129 0.41 1.96 15.72
N MET A 130 0.71 0.91 14.94
CA MET A 130 -0.31 0.05 14.33
C MET A 130 -1.14 -0.69 15.38
N VAL A 131 -0.48 -1.29 16.39
CA VAL A 131 -1.16 -1.92 17.53
C VAL A 131 -2.06 -0.92 18.25
N LYS A 132 -1.56 0.29 18.54
CA LYS A 132 -2.36 1.35 19.17
C LYS A 132 -3.55 1.78 18.30
N ALA A 133 -3.37 1.89 16.97
CA ALA A 133 -4.44 2.24 16.06
C ALA A 133 -5.54 1.18 16.06
N GLN A 134 -5.20 -0.11 16.04
CA GLN A 134 -6.18 -1.19 16.13
C GLN A 134 -6.92 -1.24 17.46
N LYS A 135 -6.22 -1.00 18.57
CA LYS A 135 -6.87 -0.87 19.89
C LYS A 135 -7.87 0.29 19.93
N ASN A 136 -7.64 1.34 19.14
CA ASN A 136 -8.53 2.49 18.99
C ASN A 136 -9.60 2.31 17.89
N GLY A 137 -9.85 1.09 17.45
CA GLY A 137 -10.90 0.76 16.49
C GLY A 137 -10.57 1.08 15.02
N SER A 138 -9.28 1.23 14.66
CA SER A 138 -8.87 1.46 13.27
C SER A 138 -8.49 0.15 12.59
N ASP A 139 -9.01 -0.07 11.38
CA ASP A 139 -8.45 -1.04 10.46
C ASP A 139 -7.01 -0.65 10.08
N ILE A 140 -6.19 -1.64 9.75
CA ILE A 140 -4.84 -1.41 9.23
C ILE A 140 -4.77 -1.93 7.80
N ALA A 141 -4.14 -1.17 6.89
CA ALA A 141 -3.82 -1.64 5.55
C ALA A 141 -2.30 -1.76 5.39
N ILE A 142 -1.84 -2.93 4.95
CA ILE A 142 -0.41 -3.28 4.84
C ILE A 142 -0.14 -3.95 3.50
N THR A 143 0.99 -3.58 2.88
CA THR A 143 1.61 -4.33 1.79
C THR A 143 2.70 -5.24 2.37
N PRO A 144 2.47 -6.56 2.43
CA PRO A 144 3.32 -7.48 3.18
C PRO A 144 4.68 -7.73 2.52
N ASP A 145 4.82 -7.45 1.22
CA ASP A 145 6.07 -7.47 0.47
C ASP A 145 6.93 -6.22 0.72
N GLY A 146 6.36 -5.20 1.37
CA GLY A 146 7.06 -3.96 1.72
C GLY A 146 7.49 -3.13 0.50
N PRO A 147 8.14 -1.98 0.73
CA PRO A 147 8.48 -1.03 -0.35
C PRO A 147 9.72 -1.43 -1.17
N ARG A 148 10.42 -2.49 -0.79
CA ARG A 148 11.64 -2.97 -1.46
C ARG A 148 11.53 -4.41 -1.94
N GLY A 149 10.43 -5.09 -1.64
CA GLY A 149 10.24 -6.48 -1.96
C GLY A 149 11.07 -7.45 -1.08
N PRO A 150 11.27 -8.65 -1.53
CA PRO A 150 10.97 -9.18 -2.88
C PRO A 150 9.47 -9.29 -3.15
N ARG A 151 9.09 -9.06 -4.41
CA ARG A 151 7.71 -9.16 -4.88
C ARG A 151 7.08 -10.51 -4.55
N TYR A 152 5.83 -10.47 -4.10
CA TYR A 152 5.03 -11.66 -3.80
C TYR A 152 5.64 -12.55 -2.70
N ARG A 153 6.33 -11.92 -1.76
CA ARG A 153 6.84 -12.54 -0.55
C ARG A 153 6.31 -11.83 0.68
N VAL A 154 5.63 -12.56 1.53
CA VAL A 154 5.10 -12.04 2.78
C VAL A 154 6.21 -11.94 3.81
N GLN A 155 6.42 -10.74 4.36
CA GLN A 155 7.32 -10.52 5.49
C GLN A 155 6.60 -10.85 6.79
N ILE A 156 7.32 -11.42 7.76
CA ILE A 156 6.76 -11.92 9.02
C ILE A 156 6.02 -10.85 9.84
N GLY A 157 6.39 -9.59 9.71
CA GLY A 157 5.85 -8.50 10.54
C GLY A 157 4.33 -8.33 10.50
N VAL A 158 3.65 -8.70 9.41
CA VAL A 158 2.18 -8.66 9.35
C VAL A 158 1.57 -9.81 10.17
N ILE A 159 2.22 -10.97 10.21
CA ILE A 159 1.80 -12.12 11.01
C ILE A 159 1.97 -11.83 12.50
N GLU A 160 3.10 -11.22 12.87
CA GLU A 160 3.36 -10.79 14.25
C GLU A 160 2.33 -9.74 14.70
N LEU A 161 1.93 -8.82 13.81
CA LEU A 161 0.88 -7.85 14.12
C LEU A 161 -0.46 -8.56 14.37
N ALA A 162 -0.83 -9.51 13.52
CA ALA A 162 -2.06 -10.30 13.67
C ALA A 162 -2.04 -11.10 14.98
N LYS A 163 -0.92 -11.78 15.29
CA LYS A 163 -0.71 -12.49 16.56
C LYS A 163 -0.91 -11.58 17.76
N LEU A 164 -0.21 -10.45 17.79
CA LEU A 164 -0.21 -9.55 18.95
C LEU A 164 -1.57 -8.88 19.18
N THR A 165 -2.30 -8.60 18.11
CA THR A 165 -3.59 -7.90 18.21
C THR A 165 -4.80 -8.83 18.25
N GLY A 166 -4.62 -10.12 17.92
CA GLY A 166 -5.70 -11.08 17.76
C GLY A 166 -6.66 -10.74 16.59
N ARG A 167 -6.24 -9.83 15.70
CA ARG A 167 -7.07 -9.36 14.58
C ARG A 167 -6.78 -10.18 13.32
N PRO A 168 -7.81 -10.54 12.53
CA PRO A 168 -7.61 -11.29 11.31
C PRO A 168 -6.93 -10.46 10.22
N MET A 169 -6.15 -11.14 9.40
CA MET A 169 -5.66 -10.64 8.13
C MET A 169 -6.70 -10.95 7.04
N VAL A 170 -7.15 -9.92 6.33
CA VAL A 170 -8.13 -10.05 5.25
C VAL A 170 -7.42 -9.74 3.92
N PRO A 171 -7.14 -10.77 3.12
CA PRO A 171 -6.49 -10.59 1.82
C PRO A 171 -7.38 -9.83 0.85
N LEU A 172 -6.78 -8.94 0.07
CA LEU A 172 -7.45 -8.16 -0.97
C LEU A 172 -6.55 -8.12 -2.21
N THR A 173 -7.15 -8.15 -3.38
CA THR A 173 -6.44 -7.82 -4.62
C THR A 173 -7.30 -6.95 -5.53
N PHE A 174 -6.64 -6.31 -6.49
CA PHE A 174 -7.26 -5.52 -7.54
C PHE A 174 -6.68 -5.87 -8.90
N SER A 175 -7.53 -5.93 -9.92
CA SER A 175 -7.10 -5.98 -11.31
C SER A 175 -8.08 -5.24 -12.22
N ALA A 176 -7.71 -5.03 -13.49
CA ALA A 176 -8.54 -4.33 -14.46
C ALA A 176 -8.50 -5.01 -15.84
N SER A 177 -9.59 -4.88 -16.60
CA SER A 177 -9.73 -5.46 -17.95
C SER A 177 -8.74 -4.86 -18.95
N LYS A 178 -8.46 -3.56 -18.81
CA LYS A 178 -7.41 -2.86 -19.57
C LYS A 178 -6.46 -2.20 -18.57
N ARG A 179 -5.21 -2.61 -18.61
CA ARG A 179 -4.19 -2.17 -17.66
C ARG A 179 -2.80 -2.18 -18.27
N LYS A 180 -1.91 -1.36 -17.72
CA LYS A 180 -0.47 -1.41 -17.95
C LYS A 180 0.20 -1.94 -16.68
N VAL A 181 1.03 -2.93 -16.82
CA VAL A 181 1.92 -3.40 -15.75
C VAL A 181 3.28 -2.79 -16.00
N LEU A 182 3.79 -2.02 -15.03
CA LEU A 182 5.08 -1.35 -15.13
C LEU A 182 6.22 -2.35 -14.93
N LYS A 183 7.37 -2.05 -15.54
CA LYS A 183 8.61 -2.83 -15.35
C LYS A 183 9.34 -2.40 -14.06
N THR A 184 8.59 -2.25 -12.96
CA THR A 184 9.10 -1.98 -11.61
C THR A 184 9.29 -3.28 -10.85
N TRP A 185 10.02 -3.27 -9.71
CA TRP A 185 10.25 -4.46 -8.90
C TRP A 185 8.95 -5.15 -8.47
N ASP A 186 7.87 -4.36 -8.21
CA ASP A 186 6.56 -4.81 -7.75
C ASP A 186 5.56 -5.09 -8.89
N HIS A 187 5.96 -4.85 -10.15
CA HIS A 187 5.07 -4.89 -11.31
C HIS A 187 3.78 -4.09 -11.10
N PHE A 188 3.97 -2.82 -10.75
CA PHE A 188 2.88 -1.90 -10.41
C PHE A 188 1.81 -1.84 -11.49
N LEU A 189 0.54 -2.06 -11.09
CA LEU A 189 -0.59 -2.10 -12.01
C LEU A 189 -1.23 -0.72 -12.14
N LEU A 190 -1.27 -0.19 -13.37
CA LEU A 190 -1.97 1.03 -13.74
C LEU A 190 -3.18 0.68 -14.59
N PRO A 191 -4.42 0.82 -14.08
CA PRO A 191 -5.61 0.64 -14.89
C PRO A 191 -5.77 1.80 -15.87
N TYR A 192 -6.37 1.54 -17.03
CA TYR A 192 -6.76 2.61 -17.94
C TYR A 192 -8.15 3.17 -17.56
N PRO A 193 -8.40 4.46 -17.79
CA PRO A 193 -9.75 5.04 -17.70
C PRO A 193 -10.75 4.25 -18.57
N PHE A 194 -12.01 4.26 -18.19
CA PHE A 194 -13.12 3.58 -18.89
C PHE A 194 -12.95 2.05 -18.99
N SER A 195 -12.05 1.46 -18.21
CA SER A 195 -11.92 0.01 -18.08
C SER A 195 -12.84 -0.54 -16.98
N LYS A 196 -13.02 -1.88 -16.97
CA LYS A 196 -13.67 -2.57 -15.85
C LYS A 196 -12.60 -2.97 -14.83
N GLY A 197 -12.89 -2.75 -13.54
CA GLY A 197 -12.04 -3.16 -12.44
C GLY A 197 -12.69 -4.27 -11.63
N VAL A 198 -11.89 -5.13 -11.00
CA VAL A 198 -12.36 -6.13 -10.06
C VAL A 198 -11.56 -6.05 -8.77
N PHE A 199 -12.27 -6.01 -7.64
CA PHE A 199 -11.73 -6.24 -6.31
C PHE A 199 -12.14 -7.64 -5.87
N ILE A 200 -11.20 -8.43 -5.35
CA ILE A 200 -11.48 -9.75 -4.81
C ILE A 200 -10.99 -9.78 -3.37
N TRP A 201 -11.92 -10.01 -2.44
CA TRP A 201 -11.63 -10.23 -1.04
C TRP A 201 -11.45 -11.73 -0.78
N GLY A 202 -10.43 -12.08 0.00
CA GLY A 202 -10.18 -13.44 0.44
C GLY A 202 -10.68 -13.69 1.85
N GLU A 203 -10.81 -14.97 2.22
CA GLU A 203 -11.20 -15.39 3.56
C GLU A 203 -10.24 -14.86 4.63
N PRO A 204 -10.75 -14.48 5.80
CA PRO A 204 -9.94 -13.99 6.89
C PRO A 204 -8.98 -15.07 7.40
N ILE A 205 -7.74 -14.69 7.65
CA ILE A 205 -6.69 -15.55 8.20
C ILE A 205 -6.41 -15.12 9.62
N TYR A 206 -6.64 -16.02 10.57
CA TYR A 206 -6.37 -15.79 11.99
C TYR A 206 -5.01 -16.38 12.37
N VAL A 207 -4.37 -15.75 13.35
CA VAL A 207 -3.12 -16.21 13.96
C VAL A 207 -3.37 -16.47 15.43
N ASP A 208 -3.02 -17.66 15.90
CA ASP A 208 -3.11 -17.98 17.33
C ASP A 208 -2.14 -17.08 18.10
N GLN A 209 -2.65 -16.43 19.15
CA GLN A 209 -1.86 -15.53 20.01
C GLN A 209 -0.79 -16.31 20.81
N ASN A 210 -1.00 -17.59 21.04
CA ASN A 210 -0.05 -18.49 21.71
C ASN A 210 0.80 -19.30 20.69
N GLY A 211 0.59 -19.11 19.38
CA GLY A 211 1.31 -19.84 18.34
C GLY A 211 2.83 -19.63 18.44
N ASP A 212 3.58 -20.67 18.23
CA ASP A 212 5.04 -20.66 18.18
C ASP A 212 5.58 -20.13 16.84
N SER A 213 6.89 -20.15 16.66
CA SER A 213 7.53 -19.71 15.42
C SER A 213 7.15 -20.56 14.21
N ALA A 214 6.91 -21.86 14.39
CA ALA A 214 6.48 -22.75 13.32
C ALA A 214 5.07 -22.39 12.84
N HIS A 215 4.15 -22.14 13.79
CA HIS A 215 2.80 -21.64 13.48
C HIS A 215 2.83 -20.30 12.74
N LEU A 216 3.68 -19.36 13.17
CA LEU A 216 3.80 -18.06 12.48
C LEU A 216 4.28 -18.23 11.03
N GLU A 217 5.24 -19.10 10.78
CA GLU A 217 5.74 -19.38 9.44
C GLU A 217 4.69 -20.08 8.57
N GLU A 218 3.92 -21.01 9.15
CA GLU A 218 2.77 -21.60 8.47
C GLU A 218 1.76 -20.53 8.04
N ARG A 219 1.35 -19.63 8.95
CA ARG A 219 0.40 -18.56 8.64
C ARG A 219 0.96 -17.58 7.60
N ARG A 220 2.27 -17.33 7.63
CA ARG A 220 2.95 -16.54 6.60
C ARG A 220 2.80 -17.17 5.22
N THR A 221 3.06 -18.47 5.13
CA THR A 221 2.94 -19.23 3.88
C THR A 221 1.49 -19.29 3.39
N VAL A 222 0.53 -19.50 4.29
CA VAL A 222 -0.91 -19.47 3.96
C VAL A 222 -1.31 -18.11 3.39
N LEU A 223 -0.91 -17.01 4.01
CA LEU A 223 -1.22 -15.66 3.53
C LEU A 223 -0.60 -15.41 2.15
N GLU A 224 0.67 -15.81 1.97
CA GLU A 224 1.39 -15.68 0.69
C GLU A 224 0.67 -16.43 -0.44
N SER A 225 0.29 -17.68 -0.22
CA SER A 225 -0.45 -18.49 -1.19
C SER A 225 -1.79 -17.85 -1.53
N ARG A 226 -2.57 -17.43 -0.53
CA ARG A 226 -3.87 -16.79 -0.74
C ARG A 226 -3.78 -15.49 -1.55
N LEU A 227 -2.82 -14.64 -1.24
CA LEU A 227 -2.62 -13.40 -1.99
C LEU A 227 -2.22 -13.68 -3.45
N ASN A 228 -1.40 -14.70 -3.70
CA ASN A 228 -1.00 -15.10 -5.05
C ASN A 228 -2.19 -15.67 -5.84
N GLU A 229 -2.96 -16.61 -5.25
CA GLU A 229 -4.17 -17.19 -5.83
C GLU A 229 -5.20 -16.12 -6.20
N LEU A 230 -5.50 -15.19 -5.27
CA LEU A 230 -6.43 -14.09 -5.53
C LEU A 230 -5.94 -13.18 -6.64
N THR A 231 -4.63 -12.92 -6.69
CA THR A 231 -4.01 -12.06 -7.69
C THR A 231 -4.09 -12.68 -9.08
N GLU A 232 -3.79 -13.97 -9.21
CA GLU A 232 -3.94 -14.71 -10.45
C GLU A 232 -5.41 -14.76 -10.90
N ARG A 233 -6.33 -15.08 -9.99
CA ARG A 233 -7.78 -15.06 -10.26
C ARG A 233 -8.23 -13.68 -10.77
N ALA A 234 -7.80 -12.59 -10.14
CA ALA A 234 -8.17 -11.24 -10.57
C ALA A 234 -7.58 -10.89 -11.94
N ASP A 235 -6.36 -11.33 -12.24
CA ASP A 235 -5.71 -11.06 -13.51
C ASP A 235 -6.36 -11.78 -14.69
N HIS A 236 -6.97 -12.93 -14.46
CA HIS A 236 -7.69 -13.72 -15.44
C HIS A 236 -9.21 -13.44 -15.46
N TYR A 237 -9.74 -12.75 -14.46
CA TYR A 237 -11.17 -12.56 -14.23
C TYR A 237 -11.95 -12.14 -15.49
N PHE A 238 -11.51 -11.08 -16.15
CA PHE A 238 -12.22 -10.57 -17.32
C PHE A 238 -12.07 -11.47 -18.56
N LYS A 239 -10.94 -12.17 -18.70
CA LYS A 239 -10.75 -13.14 -19.80
C LYS A 239 -11.69 -14.33 -19.63
N SER A 240 -11.74 -14.92 -18.44
CA SER A 240 -12.61 -16.05 -18.13
C SER A 240 -14.09 -15.70 -18.23
N LYS A 241 -14.48 -14.50 -17.79
CA LYS A 241 -15.86 -14.01 -17.88
C LYS A 241 -16.32 -13.81 -19.33
N PHE A 242 -15.45 -13.37 -20.23
CA PHE A 242 -15.78 -13.22 -21.65
C PHE A 242 -15.86 -14.57 -22.37
N GLN A 243 -15.13 -15.59 -21.92
CA GLN A 243 -15.16 -16.94 -22.49
C GLN A 243 -16.31 -17.81 -21.95
N ASN A 244 -16.78 -17.53 -20.73
CA ASN A 244 -17.87 -18.26 -20.10
C ASN A 244 -18.85 -17.27 -19.42
N PRO A 245 -20.02 -16.95 -20.05
CA PRO A 245 -21.05 -16.06 -19.48
C PRO A 245 -21.58 -16.53 -18.13
N ASN A 246 -21.48 -17.82 -17.80
CA ASN A 246 -21.91 -18.43 -16.53
C ASN A 246 -20.84 -18.44 -15.45
N PHE A 247 -19.70 -17.78 -15.68
CA PHE A 247 -18.63 -17.67 -14.70
C PHE A 247 -19.07 -16.82 -13.50
N LYS A 248 -19.29 -17.48 -12.34
CA LYS A 248 -19.58 -16.86 -11.04
C LYS A 248 -18.38 -16.93 -10.13
#